data_5353954c80a5ea53ec01f00da6fe016d
#
_entry.id   5353954c80a5ea53ec01f00da6fe016d
#
_cell.length_a   1.000
_cell.length_b   1.000
_cell.length_c   1.000
_cell.angle_alpha   90.00
_cell.angle_beta   90.00
_cell.angle_gamma   90.00
#
_symmetry.space_group_name_H-M   'P 1'
#
loop_
_entity.id
_entity.type
_entity.pdbx_description
1 polymer ?
#
loop_
_entity_poly.entity_id
_entity_poly.type
_entity_poly.pdbx_seq_one_letter_code
_entity_poly.pdbx_strand_id
1 'polypeptide(L)'
;NNDGRHPKDLWTASDRGRKIQVKRFLKDSDEAEWIAKNIEALHDEGYNYGEIAILYRMNVLSRGMEQALLERSIPYNIIRGVAFYERAEVKDALSMLRLAVNPLDMVSLARAANIPARGIGKTTVERLGEALSKIVHENAEELWREVEKSGAGLKGKQAAGAKALAADMLAILANKDDAGEA
;
A
#
# COMPACT_ATOMS: atom_id res chain seq x y z
N ASN A 1 16.97 30.10 7.03
CA ASN A 1 17.09 31.26 6.12
C ASN A 1 17.48 30.73 4.76
N ASN A 2 16.71 31.05 3.74
CA ASN A 2 16.99 30.64 2.37
C ASN A 2 17.33 31.90 1.57
N ASP A 3 18.56 32.33 1.69
CA ASP A 3 19.07 33.59 1.11
C ASP A 3 19.18 33.54 -0.44
N GLY A 4 18.98 32.34 -1.06
CA GLY A 4 18.96 32.13 -2.50
C GLY A 4 17.57 32.13 -3.13
N ARG A 5 16.52 32.48 -2.41
CA ARG A 5 15.16 32.47 -2.91
C ARG A 5 14.87 33.72 -3.75
N HIS A 6 14.40 33.53 -4.99
CA HIS A 6 13.83 34.64 -5.74
C HIS A 6 12.67 35.27 -4.95
N PRO A 7 12.67 36.60 -4.73
CA PRO A 7 11.58 37.27 -4.04
C PRO A 7 10.28 37.04 -4.78
N LYS A 8 9.27 36.57 -4.08
CA LYS A 8 7.90 36.40 -4.58
C LYS A 8 6.97 37.21 -3.69
N ASP A 9 6.36 38.23 -4.24
CA ASP A 9 5.29 38.94 -3.57
C ASP A 9 4.00 38.12 -3.69
N LEU A 10 3.45 37.76 -2.53
CA LEU A 10 2.16 37.09 -2.46
C LEU A 10 1.06 38.14 -2.50
N TRP A 11 0.22 38.09 -3.49
CA TRP A 11 -0.91 38.99 -3.62
C TRP A 11 -2.20 38.20 -3.92
N THR A 12 -3.33 38.79 -3.65
CA THR A 12 -4.64 38.27 -4.02
C THR A 12 -5.57 39.39 -4.43
N ALA A 13 -6.42 39.13 -5.40
CA ALA A 13 -7.52 40.00 -5.78
C ALA A 13 -8.82 39.73 -5.00
N SER A 14 -8.82 38.68 -4.19
CA SER A 14 -9.97 38.29 -3.39
C SER A 14 -10.09 39.13 -2.12
N ASP A 15 -11.31 39.29 -1.62
CA ASP A 15 -11.59 39.92 -0.34
C ASP A 15 -10.95 39.17 0.84
N ARG A 16 -10.90 39.81 2.01
CA ARG A 16 -10.41 39.17 3.24
C ARG A 16 -11.31 38.00 3.62
N GLY A 17 -10.73 36.81 3.62
CA GLY A 17 -11.38 35.60 4.09
C GLY A 17 -11.41 35.46 5.63
N ARG A 18 -11.77 34.28 6.09
CA ARG A 18 -11.72 33.90 7.52
C ARG A 18 -10.29 34.00 8.06
N LYS A 19 -10.15 34.32 9.35
CA LYS A 19 -8.81 34.34 9.97
C LYS A 19 -8.21 32.93 10.00
N ILE A 20 -6.89 32.86 9.80
CA ILE A 20 -6.12 31.62 9.93
C ILE A 20 -6.29 31.06 11.34
N GLN A 21 -6.61 29.78 11.42
CA GLN A 21 -6.65 29.02 12.66
C GLN A 21 -5.41 28.16 12.76
N VAL A 22 -4.78 28.13 13.94
CA VAL A 22 -3.65 27.25 14.24
C VAL A 22 -4.10 26.27 15.31
N LYS A 23 -3.97 24.96 15.00
CA LYS A 23 -4.27 23.90 15.96
C LYS A 23 -3.05 23.00 16.15
N ARG A 24 -2.94 22.42 17.33
CA ARG A 24 -1.88 21.48 17.68
C ARG A 24 -2.52 20.19 18.17
N PHE A 25 -2.03 19.07 17.68
CA PHE A 25 -2.47 17.74 18.07
C PHE A 25 -1.32 16.95 18.67
N LEU A 26 -1.63 15.99 19.53
CA LEU A 26 -0.64 15.10 20.15
C LEU A 26 -0.38 13.87 19.27
N LYS A 27 -1.37 13.49 18.45
CA LYS A 27 -1.28 12.33 17.54
C LYS A 27 -1.66 12.76 16.13
N ASP A 28 -0.99 12.18 15.16
CA ASP A 28 -1.26 12.39 13.71
C ASP A 28 -2.68 11.93 13.34
N SER A 29 -3.19 10.88 14.00
CA SER A 29 -4.57 10.41 13.82
C SER A 29 -5.60 11.45 14.22
N ASP A 30 -5.38 12.16 15.32
CA ASP A 30 -6.31 13.19 15.81
C ASP A 30 -6.33 14.39 14.86
N GLU A 31 -5.16 14.74 14.28
CA GLU A 31 -5.04 15.76 13.25
C GLU A 31 -5.83 15.37 11.99
N ALA A 32 -5.60 14.15 11.49
CA ALA A 32 -6.27 13.67 10.29
C ALA A 32 -7.79 13.60 10.47
N GLU A 33 -8.25 13.09 11.60
CA GLU A 33 -9.69 13.04 11.92
C GLU A 33 -10.31 14.44 12.04
N TRP A 34 -9.60 15.38 12.68
CA TRP A 34 -10.07 16.76 12.78
C TRP A 34 -10.17 17.42 11.39
N ILE A 35 -9.19 17.20 10.52
CA ILE A 35 -9.21 17.72 9.13
C ILE A 35 -10.42 17.16 8.40
N ALA A 36 -10.64 15.85 8.43
CA ALA A 36 -11.77 15.23 7.75
C ALA A 36 -13.12 15.76 8.25
N LYS A 37 -13.31 15.91 9.57
CA LYS A 37 -14.52 16.55 10.17
C LYS A 37 -14.72 17.99 9.71
N ASN A 38 -13.66 18.77 9.57
CA ASN A 38 -13.77 20.13 9.07
C ASN A 38 -14.14 20.20 7.59
N ILE A 39 -13.69 19.23 6.78
CA ILE A 39 -14.08 19.12 5.38
C ILE A 39 -15.57 18.82 5.26
N GLU A 40 -16.12 17.91 6.07
CA GLU A 40 -17.55 17.67 6.13
C GLU A 40 -18.31 18.94 6.50
N ALA A 41 -17.89 19.64 7.56
CA ALA A 41 -18.53 20.88 7.98
C ALA A 41 -18.49 21.97 6.89
N LEU A 42 -17.40 22.10 6.16
CA LEU A 42 -17.30 23.02 5.04
C LEU A 42 -18.23 22.61 3.89
N HIS A 43 -18.37 21.31 3.64
CA HIS A 43 -19.28 20.80 2.64
C HIS A 43 -20.74 21.08 3.02
N ASP A 44 -21.11 20.92 4.29
CA ASP A 44 -22.43 21.28 4.81
C ASP A 44 -22.71 22.80 4.73
N GLU A 45 -21.66 23.63 4.81
CA GLU A 45 -21.75 25.08 4.56
C GLU A 45 -21.89 25.44 3.07
N GLY A 46 -21.81 24.45 2.14
CA GLY A 46 -22.02 24.61 0.71
C GLY A 46 -20.76 24.63 -0.15
N TYR A 47 -19.57 24.37 0.42
CA TYR A 47 -18.35 24.22 -0.39
C TYR A 47 -18.33 22.87 -1.11
N ASN A 48 -17.92 22.86 -2.38
CA ASN A 48 -17.67 21.59 -3.08
C ASN A 48 -16.33 20.99 -2.62
N TYR A 49 -16.22 19.66 -2.56
CA TYR A 49 -14.97 19.00 -2.21
C TYR A 49 -13.79 19.42 -3.09
N GLY A 50 -14.03 19.69 -4.37
CA GLY A 50 -13.01 20.18 -5.31
C GLY A 50 -12.47 21.59 -5.02
N GLU A 51 -13.09 22.35 -4.14
CA GLU A 51 -12.67 23.67 -3.69
C GLU A 51 -11.81 23.64 -2.42
N ILE A 52 -11.66 22.46 -1.82
CA ILE A 52 -10.93 22.23 -0.58
C ILE A 52 -9.61 21.53 -0.89
N ALA A 53 -8.50 22.05 -0.36
CA ALA A 53 -7.18 21.44 -0.54
C ALA A 53 -6.49 21.20 0.80
N ILE A 54 -5.90 19.99 0.96
CA ILE A 54 -5.01 19.65 2.07
C ILE A 54 -3.58 19.74 1.55
N LEU A 55 -2.75 20.56 2.20
CA LEU A 55 -1.35 20.75 1.84
C LEU A 55 -0.45 20.18 2.95
N TYR A 56 0.46 19.31 2.59
CA TYR A 56 1.44 18.75 3.51
C TYR A 56 2.84 18.76 2.90
N ARG A 57 3.85 18.80 3.76
CA ARG A 57 5.25 18.92 3.33
C ARG A 57 5.85 17.57 2.90
N MET A 58 5.48 16.48 3.53
CA MET A 58 6.05 15.15 3.33
C MET A 58 4.97 14.15 2.91
N ASN A 59 5.26 13.37 1.88
CA ASN A 59 4.32 12.37 1.36
C ASN A 59 3.91 11.28 2.37
N VAL A 60 4.73 11.03 3.40
CA VAL A 60 4.40 10.06 4.45
C VAL A 60 3.13 10.45 5.21
N LEU A 61 2.84 11.75 5.32
CA LEU A 61 1.65 12.26 6.01
C LEU A 61 0.35 11.97 5.25
N SER A 62 0.42 11.67 3.95
CA SER A 62 -0.78 11.40 3.15
C SER A 62 -1.57 10.20 3.65
N ARG A 63 -0.89 9.15 4.18
CA ARG A 63 -1.55 7.92 4.62
C ARG A 63 -2.65 8.17 5.66
N GLY A 64 -2.33 8.91 6.72
CA GLY A 64 -3.29 9.23 7.77
C GLY A 64 -4.47 10.05 7.25
N MET A 65 -4.19 11.01 6.37
CA MET A 65 -5.23 11.82 5.72
C MET A 65 -6.12 10.98 4.80
N GLU A 66 -5.53 10.15 3.95
CA GLU A 66 -6.27 9.23 3.07
C GLU A 66 -7.18 8.30 3.86
N GLN A 67 -6.67 7.73 4.96
CA GLN A 67 -7.43 6.85 5.84
C GLN A 67 -8.64 7.58 6.45
N ALA A 68 -8.44 8.76 7.03
CA ALA A 68 -9.51 9.53 7.66
C ALA A 68 -10.58 9.99 6.65
N LEU A 69 -10.19 10.31 5.40
CA LEU A 69 -11.11 10.66 4.33
C LEU A 69 -11.93 9.45 3.85
N LEU A 70 -11.28 8.28 3.71
CA LEU A 70 -11.94 7.02 3.31
C LEU A 70 -12.96 6.57 4.35
N GLU A 71 -12.63 6.61 5.64
CA GLU A 71 -13.52 6.22 6.74
C GLU A 71 -14.81 7.06 6.77
N ARG A 72 -14.73 8.30 6.27
CA ARG A 72 -15.87 9.23 6.17
C ARG A 72 -16.48 9.30 4.78
N SER A 73 -16.04 8.44 3.86
CA SER A 73 -16.51 8.43 2.46
C SER A 73 -16.36 9.79 1.75
N ILE A 74 -15.36 10.59 2.14
CA ILE A 74 -15.05 11.87 1.50
C ILE A 74 -14.24 11.62 0.23
N PRO A 75 -14.73 12.02 -0.96
CA PRO A 75 -13.97 11.84 -2.20
C PRO A 75 -12.75 12.76 -2.22
N TYR A 76 -11.59 12.22 -2.61
CA TYR A 76 -10.35 12.98 -2.71
C TYR A 76 -9.54 12.61 -3.94
N ASN A 77 -8.61 13.49 -4.32
CA ASN A 77 -7.65 13.25 -5.39
C ASN A 77 -6.25 13.71 -4.95
N ILE A 78 -5.22 12.91 -5.20
CA ILE A 78 -3.84 13.24 -4.85
C ILE A 78 -3.15 13.86 -6.05
N ILE A 79 -2.78 15.14 -5.92
CA ILE A 79 -2.10 15.88 -6.97
C ILE A 79 -0.58 15.69 -6.83
N ARG A 80 0.08 15.27 -7.91
CA ARG A 80 1.52 15.00 -7.97
C ARG A 80 2.03 13.95 -6.98
N GLY A 81 1.17 13.04 -6.57
CA GLY A 81 1.51 11.91 -5.72
C GLY A 81 0.86 10.63 -6.24
N VAL A 82 1.26 9.53 -5.64
CA VAL A 82 0.59 8.24 -5.82
C VAL A 82 -0.10 7.92 -4.50
N ALA A 83 -1.39 7.61 -4.55
CA ALA A 83 -2.13 7.16 -3.39
C ALA A 83 -1.36 6.07 -2.64
N PHE A 84 -1.45 6.03 -1.32
CA PHE A 84 -0.64 5.11 -0.51
C PHE A 84 -0.73 3.67 -1.03
N TYR A 85 -1.96 3.18 -1.27
CA TYR A 85 -2.19 1.81 -1.76
C TYR A 85 -1.84 1.61 -3.24
N GLU A 86 -1.61 2.68 -3.98
CA GLU A 86 -1.17 2.64 -5.38
C GLU A 86 0.36 2.60 -5.53
N ARG A 87 1.12 2.84 -4.45
CA ARG A 87 2.58 2.78 -4.45
C ARG A 87 3.06 1.38 -4.77
N ALA A 88 4.14 1.29 -5.53
CA ALA A 88 4.69 0.01 -5.97
C ALA A 88 5.02 -0.90 -4.78
N GLU A 89 5.68 -0.36 -3.76
CA GLU A 89 6.10 -1.08 -2.56
C GLU A 89 4.93 -1.63 -1.77
N VAL A 90 3.83 -0.87 -1.69
CA VAL A 90 2.60 -1.28 -1.00
C VAL A 90 1.90 -2.39 -1.79
N LYS A 91 1.80 -2.23 -3.10
CA LYS A 91 1.26 -3.28 -3.98
C LYS A 91 2.09 -4.57 -3.94
N ASP A 92 3.42 -4.45 -3.84
CA ASP A 92 4.31 -5.59 -3.71
C ASP A 92 4.07 -6.32 -2.39
N ALA A 93 4.03 -5.60 -1.27
CA ALA A 93 3.73 -6.17 0.04
C ALA A 93 2.34 -6.84 0.08
N LEU A 94 1.31 -6.17 -0.43
CA LEU A 94 -0.05 -6.74 -0.51
C LEU A 94 -0.10 -7.99 -1.40
N SER A 95 0.67 -8.01 -2.49
CA SER A 95 0.75 -9.20 -3.36
C SER A 95 1.40 -10.38 -2.63
N MET A 96 2.42 -10.14 -1.81
CA MET A 96 3.02 -11.19 -0.98
C MET A 96 2.02 -11.74 0.05
N LEU A 97 1.31 -10.86 0.75
CA LEU A 97 0.30 -11.28 1.73
C LEU A 97 -0.83 -12.08 1.08
N ARG A 98 -1.36 -11.62 -0.07
CA ARG A 98 -2.40 -12.33 -0.82
C ARG A 98 -1.92 -13.68 -1.30
N LEU A 99 -0.71 -13.74 -1.84
CA LEU A 99 -0.12 -14.98 -2.33
C LEU A 99 0.10 -16.00 -1.21
N ALA A 100 0.52 -15.56 -0.04
CA ALA A 100 0.71 -16.45 1.12
C ALA A 100 -0.59 -17.16 1.49
N VAL A 101 -1.71 -16.44 1.51
CA VAL A 101 -3.04 -16.96 1.86
C VAL A 101 -3.69 -17.71 0.69
N ASN A 102 -3.50 -17.22 -0.53
CA ASN A 102 -4.03 -17.83 -1.76
C ASN A 102 -2.92 -18.09 -2.78
N PRO A 103 -2.28 -19.28 -2.73
CA PRO A 103 -1.17 -19.64 -3.61
C PRO A 103 -1.54 -19.68 -5.11
N LEU A 104 -2.82 -19.74 -5.45
CA LEU A 104 -3.32 -19.78 -6.82
C LEU A 104 -3.67 -18.39 -7.38
N ASP A 105 -3.46 -17.32 -6.64
CA ASP A 105 -3.58 -15.95 -7.14
C ASP A 105 -2.43 -15.63 -8.12
N MET A 106 -2.70 -15.86 -9.40
CA MET A 106 -1.73 -15.66 -10.48
C MET A 106 -1.28 -14.21 -10.63
N VAL A 107 -2.13 -13.25 -10.28
CA VAL A 107 -1.78 -11.81 -10.33
C VAL A 107 -0.76 -11.49 -9.24
N SER A 108 -1.02 -11.94 -8.02
CA SER A 108 -0.10 -11.79 -6.90
C SER A 108 1.19 -12.59 -7.12
N LEU A 109 1.11 -13.81 -7.69
CA LEU A 109 2.27 -14.62 -8.04
C LEU A 109 3.16 -13.90 -9.05
N ALA A 110 2.58 -13.38 -10.14
CA ALA A 110 3.34 -12.68 -11.17
C ALA A 110 4.09 -11.45 -10.60
N ARG A 111 3.52 -10.80 -9.60
CA ARG A 111 4.11 -9.64 -8.97
C ARG A 111 5.15 -10.01 -7.91
N ALA A 112 4.82 -10.91 -6.99
CA ALA A 112 5.62 -11.24 -5.82
C ALA A 112 6.78 -12.21 -6.09
N ALA A 113 6.67 -13.05 -7.12
CA ALA A 113 7.60 -14.17 -7.35
C ALA A 113 9.09 -13.75 -7.41
N ASN A 114 9.37 -12.56 -7.93
CA ASN A 114 10.74 -12.04 -8.07
C ASN A 114 11.01 -10.78 -7.22
N ILE A 115 10.26 -10.58 -6.16
CA ILE A 115 10.45 -9.50 -5.19
C ILE A 115 10.61 -10.13 -3.79
N PRO A 116 11.83 -10.14 -3.21
CA PRO A 116 13.13 -9.77 -3.82
C PRO A 116 13.52 -10.67 -5.00
N ALA A 117 14.57 -10.29 -5.72
CA ALA A 117 15.00 -11.01 -6.92
C ALA A 117 15.37 -12.47 -6.61
N ARG A 118 14.62 -13.43 -7.16
CA ARG A 118 14.82 -14.89 -6.98
C ARG A 118 15.15 -15.61 -8.28
N GLY A 119 15.39 -14.86 -9.37
CA GLY A 119 15.66 -15.45 -10.69
C GLY A 119 14.44 -16.13 -11.32
N ILE A 120 13.23 -15.75 -10.91
CA ILE A 120 11.97 -16.25 -11.45
C ILE A 120 11.49 -15.28 -12.55
N GLY A 121 11.76 -15.61 -13.81
CA GLY A 121 11.26 -14.83 -14.95
C GLY A 121 9.83 -15.18 -15.32
N LYS A 122 9.25 -14.44 -16.29
CA LYS A 122 7.84 -14.57 -16.72
C LYS A 122 7.43 -16.01 -17.05
N THR A 123 8.22 -16.71 -17.88
CA THR A 123 7.95 -18.11 -18.25
C THR A 123 8.03 -19.08 -17.07
N THR A 124 8.84 -18.73 -16.05
CA THR A 124 8.94 -19.55 -14.83
C THR A 124 7.73 -19.30 -13.93
N VAL A 125 7.19 -18.07 -13.87
CA VAL A 125 5.94 -17.75 -13.17
C VAL A 125 4.78 -18.58 -13.73
N GLU A 126 4.65 -18.64 -15.05
CA GLU A 126 3.60 -19.44 -15.73
C GLU A 126 3.72 -20.93 -15.35
N ARG A 127 4.91 -21.50 -15.46
CA ARG A 127 5.17 -22.90 -15.08
C ARG A 127 4.96 -23.15 -13.59
N LEU A 128 5.35 -22.22 -12.74
CA LEU A 128 5.10 -22.31 -11.30
C LEU A 128 3.61 -22.31 -11.00
N GLY A 129 2.83 -21.43 -11.60
CA GLY A 129 1.39 -21.39 -11.47
C GLY A 129 0.70 -22.69 -11.91
N GLU A 130 1.11 -23.25 -13.05
CA GLU A 130 0.64 -24.56 -13.50
C GLU A 130 1.02 -25.70 -12.54
N ALA A 131 2.19 -25.63 -11.94
CA ALA A 131 2.64 -26.63 -10.97
C ALA A 131 1.85 -26.52 -9.67
N LEU A 132 1.64 -25.30 -9.15
CA LEU A 132 0.84 -25.03 -7.95
C LEU A 132 -0.58 -25.55 -8.10
N SER A 133 -1.21 -25.38 -9.26
CA SER A 133 -2.58 -25.86 -9.51
C SER A 133 -2.73 -27.40 -9.53
N LYS A 134 -1.62 -28.13 -9.65
CA LYS A 134 -1.60 -29.61 -9.66
C LYS A 134 -1.25 -30.22 -8.31
N ILE A 135 -0.78 -29.45 -7.36
CA ILE A 135 -0.45 -29.92 -6.02
C ILE A 135 -1.76 -30.08 -5.24
N VAL A 136 -2.03 -31.30 -4.78
CA VAL A 136 -3.16 -31.58 -3.89
C VAL A 136 -2.79 -31.09 -2.49
N HIS A 137 -3.62 -30.25 -1.90
CA HIS A 137 -3.41 -29.64 -0.60
C HIS A 137 -4.75 -29.34 0.09
N GLU A 138 -4.75 -29.33 1.41
CA GLU A 138 -5.91 -28.94 2.22
C GLU A 138 -5.94 -27.43 2.51
N ASN A 139 -4.77 -26.81 2.58
CA ASN A 139 -4.61 -25.39 2.88
C ASN A 139 -3.34 -24.80 2.25
N ALA A 140 -3.23 -23.48 2.29
CA ALA A 140 -2.11 -22.75 1.68
C ALA A 140 -0.75 -23.14 2.29
N GLU A 141 -0.70 -23.42 3.58
CA GLU A 141 0.54 -23.77 4.29
C GLU A 141 1.10 -25.10 3.78
N GLU A 142 0.26 -26.11 3.62
CA GLU A 142 0.68 -27.40 3.06
C GLU A 142 1.20 -27.29 1.65
N LEU A 143 0.54 -26.50 0.80
CA LEU A 143 1.00 -26.24 -0.55
C LEU A 143 2.39 -25.58 -0.54
N TRP A 144 2.60 -24.55 0.27
CA TRP A 144 3.91 -23.90 0.36
C TRP A 144 5.00 -24.81 0.94
N ARG A 145 4.68 -25.67 1.90
CA ARG A 145 5.61 -26.69 2.40
C ARG A 145 6.02 -27.68 1.31
N GLU A 146 5.09 -28.10 0.46
CA GLU A 146 5.41 -28.98 -0.66
C GLU A 146 6.28 -28.26 -1.69
N VAL A 147 6.02 -27.00 -2.00
CA VAL A 147 6.86 -26.20 -2.91
C VAL A 147 8.27 -26.01 -2.34
N GLU A 148 8.40 -25.73 -1.05
CA GLU A 148 9.69 -25.60 -0.39
C GLU A 148 10.51 -26.90 -0.49
N LYS A 149 9.87 -28.03 -0.33
CA LYS A 149 10.48 -29.36 -0.44
C LYS A 149 10.87 -29.73 -1.86
N SER A 150 9.91 -29.68 -2.77
CA SER A 150 10.04 -30.20 -4.14
C SER A 150 10.56 -29.15 -5.15
N GLY A 151 10.42 -27.85 -4.86
CA GLY A 151 10.66 -26.76 -5.83
C GLY A 151 9.60 -26.73 -6.93
N ALA A 152 8.38 -27.22 -6.65
CA ALA A 152 7.26 -27.34 -7.61
C ALA A 152 7.62 -28.12 -8.89
N GLY A 153 8.51 -29.11 -8.81
CA GLY A 153 8.98 -29.89 -9.96
C GLY A 153 9.87 -29.13 -10.94
N LEU A 154 10.25 -27.89 -10.64
CA LEU A 154 11.18 -27.10 -11.43
C LEU A 154 12.61 -27.58 -11.22
N LYS A 155 13.57 -27.09 -12.06
CA LYS A 155 14.98 -27.54 -12.03
C LYS A 155 15.94 -26.36 -11.83
N GLY A 156 17.09 -26.66 -11.25
CA GLY A 156 18.21 -25.71 -11.12
C GLY A 156 17.82 -24.41 -10.41
N LYS A 157 18.20 -23.27 -10.97
CA LYS A 157 17.93 -21.95 -10.41
C LYS A 157 16.44 -21.64 -10.24
N GLN A 158 15.58 -22.19 -11.12
CA GLN A 158 14.14 -21.98 -11.02
C GLN A 158 13.54 -22.68 -9.79
N ALA A 159 13.99 -23.91 -9.52
CA ALA A 159 13.61 -24.64 -8.31
C ALA A 159 14.09 -23.93 -7.04
N ALA A 160 15.32 -23.43 -7.04
CA ALA A 160 15.86 -22.66 -5.93
C ALA A 160 15.03 -21.38 -5.66
N GLY A 161 14.66 -20.66 -6.74
CA GLY A 161 13.78 -19.50 -6.64
C GLY A 161 12.39 -19.82 -6.10
N ALA A 162 11.78 -20.92 -6.55
CA ALA A 162 10.48 -21.37 -6.06
C ALA A 162 10.53 -21.76 -4.57
N LYS A 163 11.59 -22.44 -4.14
CA LYS A 163 11.81 -22.79 -2.72
C LYS A 163 11.99 -21.55 -1.85
N ALA A 164 12.77 -20.57 -2.32
CA ALA A 164 12.94 -19.31 -1.59
C ALA A 164 11.62 -18.53 -1.48
N LEU A 165 10.80 -18.50 -2.53
CA LEU A 165 9.46 -17.92 -2.47
C LEU A 165 8.59 -18.64 -1.43
N ALA A 166 8.59 -19.96 -1.44
CA ALA A 166 7.80 -20.75 -0.50
C ALA A 166 8.22 -20.53 0.96
N ALA A 167 9.51 -20.42 1.23
CA ALA A 167 10.03 -20.08 2.56
C ALA A 167 9.52 -18.73 3.05
N ASP A 168 9.51 -17.70 2.17
CA ASP A 168 8.97 -16.38 2.52
C ASP A 168 7.46 -16.45 2.79
N MET A 169 6.70 -17.20 2.00
CA MET A 169 5.25 -17.37 2.21
C MET A 169 4.95 -18.08 3.53
N LEU A 170 5.72 -19.12 3.88
CA LEU A 170 5.60 -19.82 5.16
C LEU A 170 5.95 -18.90 6.34
N ALA A 171 6.97 -18.05 6.21
CA ALA A 171 7.32 -17.07 7.22
C ALA A 171 6.19 -16.05 7.46
N ILE A 172 5.52 -15.60 6.39
CA ILE A 172 4.35 -14.72 6.49
C ILE A 172 3.20 -15.42 7.22
N LEU A 173 2.90 -16.68 6.86
CA LEU A 173 1.82 -17.45 7.49
C LEU A 173 2.07 -17.75 8.98
N ALA A 174 3.33 -17.98 9.35
CA ALA A 174 3.72 -18.23 10.74
C ALA A 174 3.51 -17.01 11.67
N ASN A 175 3.58 -15.79 11.12
CA ASN A 175 3.45 -14.54 11.87
C ASN A 175 2.05 -13.91 11.76
N LYS A 176 1.06 -14.62 11.23
CA LYS A 176 -0.30 -14.08 11.04
C LYS A 176 -1.00 -13.69 12.36
N ASP A 177 -0.67 -14.33 13.47
CA ASP A 177 -1.32 -14.14 14.76
C ASP A 177 -0.73 -12.93 15.52
N ASP A 178 0.54 -12.56 15.27
CA ASP A 178 1.18 -11.38 15.87
C ASP A 178 0.67 -10.04 15.30
N ALA A 179 0.04 -10.05 14.14
CA ALA A 179 -0.46 -8.83 13.48
C ALA A 179 -1.76 -8.27 14.10
N GLY A 180 -2.35 -8.97 15.08
CA GLY A 180 -3.61 -8.58 15.74
C GLY A 180 -3.44 -7.81 17.05
N GLU A 181 -2.22 -7.69 17.59
CA GLU A 181 -1.94 -7.06 18.89
C GLU A 181 -1.25 -5.67 18.80
N ALA A 182 -1.11 -5.07 17.60
CA ALA A 182 -0.43 -3.79 17.40
C ALA A 182 -1.39 -2.64 17.03
#